data_a0dc1bb10d5a233213663a0d557f575f
#
_entry.id   a0dc1bb10d5a233213663a0d557f575f
#
_cell.length_a   1.000
_cell.length_b   1.000
_cell.length_c   1.000
_cell.angle_alpha   90.00
_cell.angle_beta   90.00
_cell.angle_gamma   90.00
#
_symmetry.space_group_name_H-M   'P 1'
#
loop_
_entity.id
_entity.type
_entity.pdbx_description
1 polymer ?
#
loop_
_entity_poly.entity_id
_entity_poly.type
_entity_poly.pdbx_seq_one_letter_code
_entity_poly.pdbx_strand_id
1 'polypeptide(L)'
;MLRSFGSVLRRDIVVTGKDLVAFLAQVLLQPVFFLFVFGKLLTSLGYTSSGYSDLLFPGLVALTATVTAIQAMAFPLVAEFSWTKEIEDRLLAPLPLWAVAAEKVVFATLRALVASAVMFPIGIGVLGSIPYRADGLGLLIGVLLLGSLVGACIGMTIGTFVPPTKINIAFALIFTPLLFTGATQYPWPSLAHLRWFQVLSAANPITYVSEGMRAALVPNIPHIPGWVCLLALVGSLALFGILGMIGFRHRAID
;
A
#
# COMPACT_ATOMS: atom_id res chain seq x y z
N MET A 1 6.31 -24.97 14.40
CA MET A 1 6.13 -23.54 14.15
C MET A 1 6.26 -23.15 12.67
N LEU A 2 7.43 -23.25 12.04
CA LEU A 2 7.62 -22.87 10.62
C LEU A 2 6.73 -23.67 9.65
N ARG A 3 6.52 -24.96 9.87
CA ARG A 3 5.63 -25.79 9.03
C ARG A 3 4.16 -25.35 9.12
N SER A 4 3.67 -25.05 10.33
CA SER A 4 2.30 -24.58 10.54
C SER A 4 2.08 -23.19 9.94
N PHE A 5 3.03 -22.25 10.12
CA PHE A 5 3.03 -20.95 9.47
C PHE A 5 2.98 -21.07 7.94
N GLY A 6 3.85 -21.89 7.36
CA GLY A 6 3.89 -22.11 5.91
C GLY A 6 2.63 -22.77 5.35
N SER A 7 1.98 -23.68 6.11
CA SER A 7 0.73 -24.31 5.66
C SER A 7 -0.45 -23.34 5.64
N VAL A 8 -0.55 -22.44 6.62
CA VAL A 8 -1.59 -21.40 6.68
C VAL A 8 -1.39 -20.41 5.55
N LEU A 9 -0.18 -19.88 5.38
CA LEU A 9 0.15 -18.95 4.30
C LEU A 9 -0.13 -19.56 2.92
N ARG A 10 0.26 -20.83 2.70
CA ARG A 10 -0.02 -21.56 1.45
C ARG A 10 -1.51 -21.69 1.19
N ARG A 11 -2.32 -22.00 2.21
CA ARG A 11 -3.78 -22.08 2.09
C ARG A 11 -4.34 -20.74 1.61
N ASP A 12 -3.94 -19.64 2.24
CA ASP A 12 -4.46 -18.30 1.93
C ASP A 12 -4.02 -17.85 0.53
N ILE A 13 -2.80 -18.18 0.10
CA ILE A 13 -2.33 -17.94 -1.28
C ILE A 13 -3.15 -18.75 -2.30
N VAL A 14 -3.41 -20.03 -2.04
CA VAL A 14 -4.16 -20.91 -2.97
C VAL A 14 -5.62 -20.45 -3.08
N VAL A 15 -6.25 -20.07 -1.96
CA VAL A 15 -7.63 -19.56 -1.95
C VAL A 15 -7.73 -18.25 -2.74
N THR A 16 -6.83 -17.29 -2.50
CA THR A 16 -6.82 -16.03 -3.25
C THR A 16 -6.47 -16.24 -4.72
N GLY A 17 -5.62 -17.22 -5.04
CA GLY A 17 -5.25 -17.55 -6.41
C GLY A 17 -6.44 -17.96 -7.29
N LYS A 18 -7.49 -18.52 -6.70
CA LYS A 18 -8.73 -18.88 -7.42
C LYS A 18 -9.52 -17.64 -7.87
N ASP A 19 -9.46 -16.55 -7.12
CA ASP A 19 -10.17 -15.29 -7.38
C ASP A 19 -9.21 -14.14 -7.75
N LEU A 20 -8.00 -14.48 -8.24
CA LEU A 20 -6.96 -13.48 -8.53
C LEU A 20 -7.44 -12.40 -9.51
N VAL A 21 -8.19 -12.79 -10.54
CA VAL A 21 -8.70 -11.83 -11.56
C VAL A 21 -9.68 -10.85 -10.93
N ALA A 22 -10.62 -11.32 -10.11
CA ALA A 22 -11.58 -10.46 -9.43
C ALA A 22 -10.87 -9.52 -8.44
N PHE A 23 -9.89 -10.03 -7.69
CA PHE A 23 -9.07 -9.23 -6.80
C PHE A 23 -8.30 -8.14 -7.56
N LEU A 24 -7.58 -8.49 -8.64
CA LEU A 24 -6.84 -7.51 -9.44
C LEU A 24 -7.77 -6.47 -10.07
N ALA A 25 -8.91 -6.89 -10.61
CA ALA A 25 -9.90 -5.97 -11.16
C ALA A 25 -10.36 -4.95 -10.11
N GLN A 26 -10.66 -5.39 -8.89
CA GLN A 26 -11.09 -4.52 -7.81
C GLN A 26 -10.04 -3.50 -7.40
N VAL A 27 -8.78 -3.92 -7.21
CA VAL A 27 -7.73 -3.03 -6.66
C VAL A 27 -7.07 -2.16 -7.72
N LEU A 28 -7.07 -2.59 -8.99
CA LEU A 28 -6.42 -1.86 -10.09
C LEU A 28 -7.38 -0.89 -10.81
N LEU A 29 -8.68 -1.06 -10.68
CA LEU A 29 -9.66 -0.23 -11.39
C LEU A 29 -9.39 1.26 -11.17
N GLN A 30 -9.30 1.70 -9.93
CA GLN A 30 -9.05 3.11 -9.59
C GLN A 30 -7.70 3.62 -10.10
N PRO A 31 -6.54 2.98 -9.80
CA PRO A 31 -5.24 3.42 -10.33
C PRO A 31 -5.17 3.46 -11.85
N VAL A 32 -5.79 2.51 -12.53
CA VAL A 32 -5.82 2.47 -14.00
C VAL A 32 -6.64 3.63 -14.57
N PHE A 33 -7.80 3.93 -13.97
CA PHE A 33 -8.59 5.11 -14.37
C PHE A 33 -7.81 6.41 -14.13
N PHE A 34 -7.13 6.54 -12.99
CA PHE A 34 -6.26 7.70 -12.73
C PHE A 34 -5.15 7.81 -13.78
N LEU A 35 -4.49 6.69 -14.09
CA LEU A 35 -3.44 6.67 -15.10
C LEU A 35 -3.96 7.04 -16.49
N PHE A 36 -5.12 6.51 -16.87
CA PHE A 36 -5.74 6.81 -18.17
C PHE A 36 -6.17 8.29 -18.26
N VAL A 37 -6.90 8.79 -17.27
CA VAL A 37 -7.44 10.16 -17.31
C VAL A 37 -6.32 11.18 -17.17
N PHE A 38 -5.49 11.09 -16.14
CA PHE A 38 -4.46 12.08 -15.86
C PHE A 38 -3.18 11.86 -16.68
N GLY A 39 -2.80 10.62 -16.93
CA GLY A 39 -1.57 10.30 -17.66
C GLY A 39 -1.72 10.35 -19.17
N LYS A 40 -2.87 9.98 -19.73
CA LYS A 40 -3.08 9.91 -21.17
C LYS A 40 -4.08 10.96 -21.68
N LEU A 41 -5.30 10.97 -21.16
CA LEU A 41 -6.37 11.82 -21.70
C LEU A 41 -6.05 13.31 -21.53
N LEU A 42 -5.78 13.79 -20.30
CA LEU A 42 -5.49 15.21 -20.05
C LEU A 42 -4.19 15.67 -20.75
N THR A 43 -3.21 14.79 -20.88
CA THR A 43 -1.98 15.08 -21.64
C THR A 43 -2.28 15.21 -23.13
N SER A 44 -3.12 14.33 -23.72
CA SER A 44 -3.50 14.42 -25.13
C SER A 44 -4.36 15.64 -25.46
N LEU A 45 -5.11 16.16 -24.49
CA LEU A 45 -5.90 17.39 -24.61
C LEU A 45 -5.07 18.68 -24.36
N GLY A 46 -3.79 18.55 -23.99
CA GLY A 46 -2.91 19.68 -23.73
C GLY A 46 -3.09 20.37 -22.37
N TYR A 47 -3.87 19.77 -21.45
CA TYR A 47 -4.06 20.31 -20.09
C TYR A 47 -2.89 20.01 -19.15
N THR A 48 -2.04 19.03 -19.48
CA THR A 48 -0.84 18.68 -18.70
C THR A 48 0.39 18.65 -19.62
N SER A 49 1.57 18.88 -19.03
CA SER A 49 2.84 18.82 -19.78
C SER A 49 3.14 17.38 -20.25
N SER A 50 3.92 17.26 -21.33
CA SER A 50 4.31 15.97 -21.92
C SER A 50 5.09 15.04 -21.00
N GLY A 51 5.62 15.52 -19.85
CA GLY A 51 6.33 14.70 -18.85
C GLY A 51 5.49 14.35 -17.63
N TYR A 52 4.21 14.74 -17.60
CA TYR A 52 3.36 14.51 -16.41
C TYR A 52 3.08 13.02 -16.17
N SER A 53 2.97 12.22 -17.23
CA SER A 53 2.80 10.77 -17.12
C SER A 53 3.95 10.09 -16.37
N ASP A 54 5.19 10.54 -16.61
CA ASP A 54 6.39 9.99 -15.97
C ASP A 54 6.45 10.33 -14.47
N LEU A 55 5.91 11.51 -14.09
CA LEU A 55 5.76 11.92 -12.71
C LEU A 55 4.65 11.14 -12.00
N LEU A 56 3.53 10.90 -12.69
CA LEU A 56 2.32 10.30 -12.13
C LEU A 56 2.49 8.78 -11.89
N PHE A 57 3.11 8.08 -12.84
CA PHE A 57 3.21 6.61 -12.82
C PHE A 57 3.85 6.05 -11.54
N PRO A 58 5.03 6.52 -11.08
CA PRO A 58 5.63 6.05 -9.82
C PRO A 58 4.71 6.23 -8.61
N GLY A 59 4.02 7.38 -8.54
CA GLY A 59 3.06 7.67 -7.48
C GLY A 59 1.86 6.73 -7.48
N LEU A 60 1.34 6.35 -8.65
CA LEU A 60 0.22 5.40 -8.76
C LEU A 60 0.63 3.97 -8.40
N VAL A 61 1.85 3.55 -8.75
CA VAL A 61 2.39 2.25 -8.32
C VAL A 61 2.52 2.22 -6.79
N ALA A 62 3.06 3.30 -6.18
CA ALA A 62 3.16 3.46 -4.73
C ALA A 62 1.79 3.41 -4.04
N LEU A 63 0.81 4.12 -4.62
CA LEU A 63 -0.57 4.12 -4.14
C LEU A 63 -1.17 2.72 -4.19
N THR A 64 -1.04 2.04 -5.34
CA THR A 64 -1.54 0.67 -5.52
C THR A 64 -0.96 -0.28 -4.48
N ALA A 65 0.37 -0.26 -4.28
CA ALA A 65 1.04 -1.10 -3.30
C ALA A 65 0.49 -0.86 -1.88
N THR A 66 0.50 0.40 -1.42
CA THR A 66 0.15 0.73 -0.04
C THR A 66 -1.34 0.52 0.24
N VAL A 67 -2.21 0.98 -0.66
CA VAL A 67 -3.67 0.87 -0.52
C VAL A 67 -4.13 -0.58 -0.58
N THR A 68 -3.59 -1.36 -1.51
CA THR A 68 -3.90 -2.79 -1.58
C THR A 68 -3.51 -3.51 -0.29
N ALA A 69 -2.34 -3.19 0.29
CA ALA A 69 -1.90 -3.77 1.56
C ALA A 69 -2.86 -3.40 2.71
N ILE A 70 -3.27 -2.11 2.81
CA ILE A 70 -4.23 -1.65 3.82
C ILE A 70 -5.55 -2.43 3.69
N GLN A 71 -6.11 -2.50 2.49
CA GLN A 71 -7.39 -3.16 2.24
C GLN A 71 -7.31 -4.68 2.45
N ALA A 72 -6.24 -5.32 1.97
CA ALA A 72 -6.01 -6.74 2.11
C ALA A 72 -5.85 -7.18 3.56
N MET A 73 -5.50 -6.26 4.47
CA MET A 73 -5.37 -6.52 5.89
C MET A 73 -6.63 -6.11 6.67
N ALA A 74 -7.12 -4.87 6.49
CA ALA A 74 -8.17 -4.30 7.33
C ALA A 74 -9.51 -5.03 7.19
N PHE A 75 -9.99 -5.26 5.96
CA PHE A 75 -11.31 -5.86 5.74
C PHE A 75 -11.41 -7.33 6.18
N PRO A 76 -10.46 -8.22 5.78
CA PRO A 76 -10.49 -9.59 6.27
C PRO A 76 -10.36 -9.67 7.79
N LEU A 77 -9.51 -8.84 8.38
CA LEU A 77 -9.31 -8.85 9.83
C LEU A 77 -10.58 -8.49 10.59
N VAL A 78 -11.32 -7.47 10.14
CA VAL A 78 -12.62 -7.12 10.73
C VAL A 78 -13.64 -8.25 10.54
N ALA A 79 -13.67 -8.88 9.37
CA ALA A 79 -14.56 -10.00 9.09
C ALA A 79 -14.27 -11.19 10.02
N GLU A 80 -13.01 -11.56 10.15
CA GLU A 80 -12.58 -12.71 10.96
C GLU A 80 -12.81 -12.51 12.47
N PHE A 81 -12.67 -11.27 12.96
CA PHE A 81 -12.96 -10.99 14.37
C PHE A 81 -14.45 -10.88 14.68
N SER A 82 -15.28 -10.50 13.71
CA SER A 82 -16.65 -10.05 14.03
C SER A 82 -17.74 -10.92 13.42
N TRP A 83 -17.52 -11.48 12.23
CA TRP A 83 -18.56 -12.19 11.48
C TRP A 83 -18.27 -13.68 11.35
N THR A 84 -17.07 -14.05 10.92
CA THR A 84 -16.74 -15.46 10.68
C THR A 84 -16.13 -16.14 11.90
N LYS A 85 -15.56 -15.37 12.84
CA LYS A 85 -14.83 -15.85 14.03
C LYS A 85 -13.68 -16.82 13.71
N GLU A 86 -13.20 -16.82 12.48
CA GLU A 86 -12.10 -17.68 12.03
C GLU A 86 -10.81 -17.45 12.83
N ILE A 87 -10.68 -16.27 13.44
CA ILE A 87 -9.53 -15.97 14.29
C ILE A 87 -9.49 -16.89 15.52
N GLU A 88 -10.67 -17.26 16.08
CA GLU A 88 -10.76 -18.17 17.22
C GLU A 88 -10.20 -19.54 16.85
N ASP A 89 -10.55 -20.08 15.67
CA ASP A 89 -10.00 -21.34 15.17
C ASP A 89 -8.49 -21.26 14.90
N ARG A 90 -8.00 -20.12 14.40
CA ARG A 90 -6.56 -19.91 14.18
C ARG A 90 -5.78 -19.81 15.49
N LEU A 91 -6.40 -19.30 16.56
CA LEU A 91 -5.80 -19.22 17.90
C LEU A 91 -5.74 -20.57 18.61
N LEU A 92 -6.56 -21.55 18.19
CA LEU A 92 -6.46 -22.95 18.66
C LEU A 92 -5.26 -23.68 18.04
N ALA A 93 -4.68 -23.17 16.96
CA ALA A 93 -3.45 -23.74 16.39
C ALA A 93 -2.27 -23.50 17.35
N PRO A 94 -1.25 -24.40 17.35
CA PRO A 94 -0.05 -24.24 18.20
C PRO A 94 0.89 -23.14 17.67
N LEU A 95 0.34 -21.94 17.44
CA LEU A 95 1.05 -20.77 16.97
C LEU A 95 0.89 -19.64 18.00
N PRO A 96 1.96 -18.94 18.35
CA PRO A 96 1.85 -17.76 19.20
C PRO A 96 1.11 -16.63 18.43
N LEU A 97 0.41 -15.80 19.17
CA LEU A 97 -0.42 -14.71 18.65
C LEU A 97 0.30 -13.81 17.63
N TRP A 98 1.56 -13.47 17.93
CA TRP A 98 2.39 -12.65 17.04
C TRP A 98 2.67 -13.33 15.67
N ALA A 99 2.74 -14.67 15.65
CA ALA A 99 2.99 -15.40 14.41
C ALA A 99 1.74 -15.41 13.51
N VAL A 100 0.54 -15.43 14.08
CA VAL A 100 -0.72 -15.28 13.34
C VAL A 100 -0.81 -13.89 12.74
N ALA A 101 -0.52 -12.84 13.52
CA ALA A 101 -0.49 -11.46 13.01
C ALA A 101 0.57 -11.27 11.92
N ALA A 102 1.78 -11.82 12.10
CA ALA A 102 2.86 -11.74 11.11
C ALA A 102 2.50 -12.45 9.80
N GLU A 103 1.84 -13.61 9.88
CA GLU A 103 1.36 -14.33 8.69
C GLU A 103 0.42 -13.46 7.85
N LYS A 104 -0.55 -12.81 8.48
CA LYS A 104 -1.49 -11.90 7.82
C LYS A 104 -0.80 -10.68 7.20
N VAL A 105 0.17 -10.09 7.89
CA VAL A 105 0.98 -8.98 7.36
C VAL A 105 1.76 -9.44 6.13
N VAL A 106 2.40 -10.60 6.18
CA VAL A 106 3.13 -11.17 5.03
C VAL A 106 2.17 -11.42 3.87
N PHE A 107 1.02 -12.02 4.11
CA PHE A 107 0.04 -12.30 3.08
C PHE A 107 -0.51 -11.02 2.42
N ALA A 108 -0.88 -10.00 3.20
CA ALA A 108 -1.33 -8.71 2.69
C ALA A 108 -0.24 -8.01 1.87
N THR A 109 1.03 -8.10 2.32
CA THR A 109 2.20 -7.58 1.61
C THR A 109 2.38 -8.26 0.25
N LEU A 110 2.28 -9.59 0.20
CA LEU A 110 2.39 -10.34 -1.07
C LEU A 110 1.29 -9.93 -2.07
N ARG A 111 0.04 -9.79 -1.61
CA ARG A 111 -1.06 -9.30 -2.46
C ARG A 111 -0.77 -7.91 -3.02
N ALA A 112 -0.25 -7.01 -2.20
CA ALA A 112 0.11 -5.65 -2.61
C ALA A 112 1.26 -5.63 -3.62
N LEU A 113 2.28 -6.46 -3.42
CA LEU A 113 3.40 -6.60 -4.37
C LEU A 113 2.93 -7.14 -5.72
N VAL A 114 2.04 -8.12 -5.73
CA VAL A 114 1.44 -8.64 -6.98
C VAL A 114 0.65 -7.54 -7.69
N ALA A 115 -0.22 -6.81 -6.98
CA ALA A 115 -1.01 -5.73 -7.56
C ALA A 115 -0.12 -4.61 -8.14
N SER A 116 0.91 -4.19 -7.40
CA SER A 116 1.84 -3.16 -7.85
C SER A 116 2.71 -3.63 -9.03
N ALA A 117 3.11 -4.89 -9.07
CA ALA A 117 3.84 -5.46 -10.20
C ALA A 117 2.99 -5.45 -11.49
N VAL A 118 1.69 -5.75 -11.40
CA VAL A 118 0.76 -5.72 -12.53
C VAL A 118 0.56 -4.29 -13.08
N MET A 119 0.79 -3.24 -12.27
CA MET A 119 0.73 -1.85 -12.75
C MET A 119 1.78 -1.54 -13.83
N PHE A 120 2.92 -2.24 -13.87
CA PHE A 120 3.95 -1.99 -14.88
C PHE A 120 3.49 -2.37 -16.30
N PRO A 121 3.02 -3.60 -16.58
CA PRO A 121 2.48 -3.93 -17.90
C PRO A 121 1.25 -3.09 -18.27
N ILE A 122 0.39 -2.74 -17.30
CA ILE A 122 -0.73 -1.82 -17.54
C ILE A 122 -0.22 -0.42 -17.91
N GLY A 123 0.79 0.09 -17.23
CA GLY A 123 1.41 1.37 -17.54
C GLY A 123 1.95 1.42 -18.96
N ILE A 124 2.64 0.36 -19.41
CA ILE A 124 3.12 0.23 -20.79
C ILE A 124 1.93 0.23 -21.77
N GLY A 125 0.87 -0.52 -21.50
CA GLY A 125 -0.32 -0.59 -22.35
C GLY A 125 -1.08 0.73 -22.47
N VAL A 126 -1.16 1.52 -21.39
CA VAL A 126 -1.91 2.80 -21.36
C VAL A 126 -1.08 3.96 -21.90
N LEU A 127 0.17 4.09 -21.47
CA LEU A 127 1.05 5.22 -21.80
C LEU A 127 1.92 4.98 -23.03
N GLY A 128 2.11 3.72 -23.44
CA GLY A 128 3.03 3.31 -24.51
C GLY A 128 4.47 3.10 -24.03
N SER A 129 4.94 3.87 -23.07
CA SER A 129 6.24 3.72 -22.40
C SER A 129 6.11 4.11 -20.94
N ILE A 130 6.96 3.54 -20.10
CA ILE A 130 7.06 3.88 -18.66
C ILE A 130 8.50 4.22 -18.34
N PRO A 131 8.75 5.11 -17.36
CA PRO A 131 10.10 5.36 -16.91
C PRO A 131 10.70 4.08 -16.30
N TYR A 132 11.87 3.71 -16.75
CA TYR A 132 12.61 2.56 -16.24
C TYR A 132 14.09 2.89 -16.10
N ARG A 133 14.66 2.44 -14.98
CA ARG A 133 16.08 2.63 -14.69
C ARG A 133 16.63 1.40 -13.96
N ALA A 134 17.65 0.77 -14.53
CA ALA A 134 18.25 -0.44 -13.96
C ALA A 134 18.93 -0.19 -12.61
N ASP A 135 19.65 0.94 -12.46
CA ASP A 135 20.33 1.32 -11.21
C ASP A 135 19.36 1.58 -10.06
N GLY A 136 18.10 1.93 -10.36
CA GLY A 136 17.04 2.20 -9.37
C GLY A 136 16.34 0.95 -8.85
N LEU A 137 16.58 -0.24 -9.43
CA LEU A 137 15.84 -1.47 -9.08
C LEU A 137 15.94 -1.85 -7.61
N GLY A 138 17.13 -1.71 -6.99
CA GLY A 138 17.29 -2.00 -5.58
C GLY A 138 16.44 -1.10 -4.69
N LEU A 139 16.42 0.20 -4.99
CA LEU A 139 15.59 1.17 -4.29
C LEU A 139 14.09 0.91 -4.52
N LEU A 140 13.70 0.63 -5.77
CA LEU A 140 12.33 0.31 -6.15
C LEU A 140 11.80 -0.89 -5.34
N ILE A 141 12.54 -2.00 -5.32
CA ILE A 141 12.14 -3.20 -4.58
C ILE A 141 12.07 -2.91 -3.07
N GLY A 142 13.06 -2.21 -2.52
CA GLY A 142 13.08 -1.84 -1.11
C GLY A 142 11.90 -0.96 -0.71
N VAL A 143 11.57 0.04 -1.51
CA VAL A 143 10.44 0.96 -1.27
C VAL A 143 9.11 0.24 -1.42
N LEU A 144 8.92 -0.61 -2.44
CA LEU A 144 7.69 -1.38 -2.61
C LEU A 144 7.48 -2.37 -1.47
N LEU A 145 8.52 -3.07 -1.05
CA LEU A 145 8.45 -4.02 0.05
C LEU A 145 8.11 -3.31 1.36
N LEU A 146 8.86 -2.26 1.73
CA LEU A 146 8.61 -1.50 2.95
C LEU A 146 7.26 -0.78 2.91
N GLY A 147 6.89 -0.18 1.78
CA GLY A 147 5.61 0.49 1.60
C GLY A 147 4.41 -0.46 1.76
N SER A 148 4.52 -1.67 1.20
CA SER A 148 3.50 -2.71 1.36
C SER A 148 3.42 -3.23 2.79
N LEU A 149 4.56 -3.41 3.47
CA LEU A 149 4.61 -3.79 4.89
C LEU A 149 3.98 -2.71 5.79
N VAL A 150 4.33 -1.45 5.57
CA VAL A 150 3.73 -0.30 6.28
C VAL A 150 2.22 -0.25 6.03
N GLY A 151 1.77 -0.42 4.78
CA GLY A 151 0.35 -0.49 4.43
C GLY A 151 -0.37 -1.61 5.17
N ALA A 152 0.21 -2.83 5.22
CA ALA A 152 -0.36 -3.95 5.95
C ALA A 152 -0.46 -3.65 7.47
N CYS A 153 0.55 -3.03 8.07
CA CYS A 153 0.53 -2.63 9.49
C CYS A 153 -0.50 -1.52 9.78
N ILE A 154 -0.66 -0.55 8.88
CA ILE A 154 -1.76 0.45 8.95
C ILE A 154 -3.11 -0.27 8.87
N GLY A 155 -3.28 -1.18 7.91
CA GLY A 155 -4.48 -2.01 7.78
C GLY A 155 -4.79 -2.83 9.03
N MET A 156 -3.76 -3.41 9.66
CA MET A 156 -3.89 -4.12 10.94
C MET A 156 -4.36 -3.18 12.06
N THR A 157 -3.78 -1.98 12.13
CA THR A 157 -4.18 -0.95 13.12
C THR A 157 -5.65 -0.57 12.91
N ILE A 158 -6.07 -0.24 11.68
CA ILE A 158 -7.46 0.10 11.37
C ILE A 158 -8.39 -1.08 11.70
N GLY A 159 -8.05 -2.29 11.23
CA GLY A 159 -8.87 -3.49 11.41
C GLY A 159 -9.04 -3.93 12.86
N THR A 160 -8.14 -3.54 13.76
CA THR A 160 -8.23 -3.89 15.19
C THR A 160 -8.87 -2.80 16.05
N PHE A 161 -8.62 -1.52 15.77
CA PHE A 161 -9.15 -0.42 16.60
C PHE A 161 -10.53 0.06 16.18
N VAL A 162 -10.92 -0.16 14.91
CA VAL A 162 -12.21 0.32 14.40
C VAL A 162 -13.30 -0.72 14.63
N PRO A 163 -14.46 -0.33 15.24
CA PRO A 163 -15.61 -1.22 15.37
C PRO A 163 -16.15 -1.67 14.00
N PRO A 164 -16.62 -2.92 13.86
CA PRO A 164 -17.11 -3.49 12.60
C PRO A 164 -18.21 -2.66 11.94
N THR A 165 -19.11 -2.12 12.75
CA THR A 165 -20.24 -1.29 12.28
C THR A 165 -19.81 0.04 11.68
N LYS A 166 -18.61 0.53 12.01
CA LYS A 166 -18.08 1.83 11.57
C LYS A 166 -16.95 1.70 10.57
N ILE A 167 -16.57 0.49 10.16
CA ILE A 167 -15.38 0.27 9.32
C ILE A 167 -15.44 1.02 7.99
N ASN A 168 -16.60 1.04 7.33
CA ASN A 168 -16.77 1.73 6.05
C ASN A 168 -16.63 3.25 6.20
N ILE A 169 -17.19 3.83 7.26
CA ILE A 169 -17.09 5.28 7.54
C ILE A 169 -15.65 5.64 7.92
N ALA A 170 -15.03 4.87 8.81
CA ALA A 170 -13.66 5.09 9.23
C ALA A 170 -12.69 4.94 8.04
N PHE A 171 -12.93 3.94 7.19
CA PHE A 171 -12.14 3.76 5.98
C PHE A 171 -12.24 4.98 5.06
N ALA A 172 -13.43 5.51 4.79
CA ALA A 172 -13.61 6.70 3.97
C ALA A 172 -12.93 7.94 4.58
N LEU A 173 -13.06 8.15 5.90
CA LEU A 173 -12.47 9.29 6.60
C LEU A 173 -10.94 9.23 6.68
N ILE A 174 -10.35 8.05 6.80
CA ILE A 174 -8.90 7.87 6.87
C ILE A 174 -8.32 7.78 5.46
N PHE A 175 -8.96 7.01 4.60
CA PHE A 175 -8.45 6.67 3.28
C PHE A 175 -8.41 7.88 2.34
N THR A 176 -9.48 8.71 2.32
CA THR A 176 -9.53 9.87 1.43
C THR A 176 -8.42 10.88 1.71
N PRO A 177 -8.18 11.35 2.96
CA PRO A 177 -7.02 12.18 3.24
C PRO A 177 -5.69 11.48 2.91
N LEU A 178 -5.54 10.20 3.26
CA LEU A 178 -4.33 9.43 3.01
C LEU A 178 -3.96 9.40 1.51
N LEU A 179 -4.98 9.24 0.66
CA LEU A 179 -4.83 9.19 -0.80
C LEU A 179 -4.38 10.54 -1.38
N PHE A 180 -4.98 11.64 -0.93
CA PHE A 180 -4.69 12.96 -1.49
C PHE A 180 -3.43 13.60 -0.90
N THR A 181 -3.09 13.34 0.36
CA THR A 181 -1.86 13.86 0.99
C THR A 181 -0.62 13.02 0.71
N GLY A 182 -0.76 11.83 0.10
CA GLY A 182 0.34 10.89 -0.13
C GLY A 182 1.32 11.28 -1.24
N ALA A 183 1.27 12.52 -1.75
CA ALA A 183 2.13 13.02 -2.84
C ALA A 183 2.18 12.08 -4.06
N THR A 184 1.09 11.39 -4.35
CA THR A 184 1.02 10.41 -5.45
C THR A 184 0.92 11.07 -6.82
N GLN A 185 0.26 12.23 -6.91
CA GLN A 185 -0.02 12.94 -8.14
C GLN A 185 0.88 14.17 -8.36
N TYR A 186 1.69 14.54 -7.39
CA TYR A 186 2.60 15.68 -7.40
C TYR A 186 3.85 15.37 -6.58
N PRO A 187 5.01 15.96 -6.88
CA PRO A 187 6.21 15.83 -6.05
C PRO A 187 6.06 16.60 -4.73
N TRP A 188 6.46 15.99 -3.62
CA TRP A 188 6.43 16.66 -2.31
C TRP A 188 7.22 17.99 -2.26
N PRO A 189 8.42 18.13 -2.91
CA PRO A 189 9.15 19.40 -2.93
C PRO A 189 8.40 20.53 -3.61
N SER A 190 7.49 20.23 -4.56
CA SER A 190 6.68 21.24 -5.25
C SER A 190 5.65 21.92 -4.34
N LEU A 191 5.38 21.37 -3.16
CA LEU A 191 4.47 21.95 -2.15
C LEU A 191 5.11 23.08 -1.33
N ALA A 192 6.33 23.53 -1.65
CA ALA A 192 7.05 24.55 -0.87
C ALA A 192 6.27 25.87 -0.66
N HIS A 193 5.34 26.21 -1.58
CA HIS A 193 4.49 27.41 -1.43
C HIS A 193 3.28 27.17 -0.50
N LEU A 194 2.93 25.90 -0.21
CA LEU A 194 1.83 25.48 0.65
C LEU A 194 2.36 24.73 1.87
N ARG A 195 3.10 25.43 2.72
CA ARG A 195 3.82 24.85 3.87
C ARG A 195 2.96 23.97 4.78
N TRP A 196 1.75 24.39 5.08
CA TRP A 196 0.83 23.61 5.93
C TRP A 196 0.48 22.25 5.32
N PHE A 197 0.24 22.22 4.00
CA PHE A 197 -0.08 20.99 3.28
C PHE A 197 1.15 20.11 3.07
N GLN A 198 2.33 20.73 2.87
CA GLN A 198 3.61 20.03 2.81
C GLN A 198 3.92 19.30 4.11
N VAL A 199 3.67 19.92 5.27
CA VAL A 199 3.84 19.30 6.59
C VAL A 199 2.83 18.17 6.78
N LEU A 200 1.57 18.37 6.41
CA LEU A 200 0.54 17.34 6.46
C LEU A 200 0.91 16.12 5.59
N SER A 201 1.40 16.36 4.37
CA SER A 201 1.88 15.30 3.47
C SER A 201 3.09 14.58 4.04
N ALA A 202 4.00 15.27 4.73
CA ALA A 202 5.17 14.64 5.37
C ALA A 202 4.79 13.68 6.52
N ALA A 203 3.63 13.88 7.15
CA ALA A 203 3.11 12.96 8.17
C ALA A 203 2.52 11.66 7.56
N ASN A 204 2.27 11.65 6.25
CA ASN A 204 1.67 10.52 5.56
C ASN A 204 2.76 9.53 5.07
N PRO A 205 2.74 8.25 5.49
CA PRO A 205 3.72 7.26 5.01
C PRO A 205 3.70 7.03 3.51
N ILE A 206 2.55 7.20 2.83
CA ILE A 206 2.44 7.04 1.37
C ILE A 206 3.34 8.04 0.63
N THR A 207 3.56 9.23 1.19
CA THR A 207 4.47 10.23 0.63
C THR A 207 5.86 9.66 0.41
N TYR A 208 6.39 8.93 1.39
CA TYR A 208 7.72 8.34 1.27
C TYR A 208 7.77 7.15 0.32
N VAL A 209 6.66 6.43 0.14
CA VAL A 209 6.56 5.39 -0.90
C VAL A 209 6.55 6.05 -2.28
N SER A 210 5.74 7.09 -2.48
CA SER A 210 5.62 7.82 -3.76
C SER A 210 6.92 8.50 -4.16
N GLU A 211 7.56 9.20 -3.21
CA GLU A 211 8.83 9.91 -3.45
C GLU A 211 9.99 8.92 -3.64
N GLY A 212 10.02 7.82 -2.88
CA GLY A 212 11.00 6.76 -3.06
C GLY A 212 10.88 6.07 -4.43
N MET A 213 9.65 5.87 -4.92
CA MET A 213 9.39 5.36 -6.26
C MET A 213 9.85 6.35 -7.34
N ARG A 214 9.65 7.68 -7.14
CA ARG A 214 10.18 8.71 -8.05
C ARG A 214 11.70 8.72 -8.05
N ALA A 215 12.34 8.65 -6.88
CA ALA A 215 13.79 8.56 -6.76
C ALA A 215 14.36 7.35 -7.51
N ALA A 216 13.63 6.22 -7.52
CA ALA A 216 14.05 5.00 -8.20
C ALA A 216 13.87 5.06 -9.72
N LEU A 217 12.76 5.61 -10.20
CA LEU A 217 12.35 5.53 -11.61
C LEU A 217 12.65 6.82 -12.39
N VAL A 218 12.53 8.01 -11.76
CA VAL A 218 12.58 9.32 -12.44
C VAL A 218 13.41 10.33 -11.63
N PRO A 219 14.73 10.12 -11.48
CA PRO A 219 15.58 10.95 -10.62
C PRO A 219 15.72 12.40 -11.11
N ASN A 220 15.33 12.69 -12.35
CA ASN A 220 15.37 14.05 -12.92
C ASN A 220 14.24 14.95 -12.41
N ILE A 221 13.21 14.39 -11.78
CA ILE A 221 12.13 15.15 -11.15
C ILE A 221 12.51 15.43 -9.69
N PRO A 222 12.25 16.63 -9.13
CA PRO A 222 12.49 16.91 -7.72
C PRO A 222 11.80 15.87 -6.83
N HIS A 223 12.54 15.23 -5.94
CA HIS A 223 12.05 14.21 -5.04
C HIS A 223 12.80 14.23 -3.69
N ILE A 224 12.25 13.57 -2.68
CA ILE A 224 12.95 13.31 -1.42
C ILE A 224 14.04 12.25 -1.68
N PRO A 225 15.27 12.42 -1.12
CA PRO A 225 16.32 11.42 -1.28
C PRO A 225 15.85 10.01 -0.89
N GLY A 226 16.16 8.99 -1.71
CA GLY A 226 15.65 7.63 -1.52
C GLY A 226 15.99 7.01 -0.16
N TRP A 227 17.19 7.30 0.40
CA TRP A 227 17.58 6.82 1.73
C TRP A 227 16.72 7.43 2.85
N VAL A 228 16.29 8.70 2.71
CA VAL A 228 15.35 9.36 3.66
C VAL A 228 14.00 8.66 3.60
N CYS A 229 13.54 8.34 2.38
CA CYS A 229 12.29 7.60 2.20
C CYS A 229 12.35 6.22 2.89
N LEU A 230 13.44 5.47 2.73
CA LEU A 230 13.62 4.18 3.39
C LEU A 230 13.62 4.31 4.93
N LEU A 231 14.34 5.30 5.48
CA LEU A 231 14.36 5.53 6.92
C LEU A 231 12.98 5.90 7.48
N ALA A 232 12.25 6.77 6.78
CA ALA A 232 10.89 7.16 7.17
C ALA A 232 9.92 5.97 7.12
N LEU A 233 10.07 5.09 6.12
CA LEU A 233 9.28 3.87 6.00
C LEU A 233 9.60 2.86 7.10
N VAL A 234 10.87 2.70 7.48
CA VAL A 234 11.27 1.86 8.62
C VAL A 234 10.69 2.42 9.93
N GLY A 235 10.74 3.73 10.15
CA GLY A 235 10.11 4.38 11.30
C GLY A 235 8.59 4.18 11.32
N SER A 236 7.94 4.33 10.16
CA SER A 236 6.49 4.08 10.02
C SER A 236 6.14 2.62 10.27
N LEU A 237 6.96 1.68 9.78
CA LEU A 237 6.79 0.24 10.02
C LEU A 237 6.87 -0.08 11.51
N ALA A 238 7.84 0.48 12.22
CA ALA A 238 7.96 0.30 13.66
C ALA A 238 6.72 0.86 14.40
N LEU A 239 6.30 2.09 14.06
CA LEU A 239 5.15 2.74 14.68
C LEU A 239 3.86 1.93 14.47
N PHE A 240 3.48 1.69 13.21
CA PHE A 240 2.23 1.00 12.90
C PHE A 240 2.29 -0.51 13.18
N GLY A 241 3.48 -1.11 13.14
CA GLY A 241 3.69 -2.49 13.56
C GLY A 241 3.43 -2.69 15.06
N ILE A 242 3.93 -1.77 15.90
CA ILE A 242 3.66 -1.79 17.36
C ILE A 242 2.18 -1.52 17.63
N LEU A 243 1.61 -0.45 17.06
CA LEU A 243 0.19 -0.12 17.23
C LEU A 243 -0.73 -1.25 16.78
N GLY A 244 -0.48 -1.80 15.60
CA GLY A 244 -1.26 -2.92 15.07
C GLY A 244 -1.15 -4.17 15.94
N MET A 245 0.04 -4.49 16.44
CA MET A 245 0.23 -5.64 17.33
C MET A 245 -0.47 -5.46 18.69
N ILE A 246 -0.43 -4.25 19.25
CA ILE A 246 -1.17 -3.92 20.48
C ILE A 246 -2.67 -4.10 20.25
N GLY A 247 -3.21 -3.53 19.19
CA GLY A 247 -4.62 -3.65 18.84
C GLY A 247 -5.04 -5.11 18.55
N PHE A 248 -4.20 -5.86 17.82
CA PHE A 248 -4.46 -7.26 17.55
C PHE A 248 -4.50 -8.10 18.82
N ARG A 249 -3.53 -7.89 19.73
CA ARG A 249 -3.47 -8.59 21.01
C ARG A 249 -4.69 -8.29 21.90
N HIS A 250 -5.08 -7.02 22.01
CA HIS A 250 -6.24 -6.59 22.80
C HIS A 250 -7.51 -7.27 22.28
N ARG A 251 -7.74 -7.22 20.98
CA ARG A 251 -8.95 -7.77 20.36
C ARG A 251 -9.00 -9.30 20.31
N ALA A 252 -7.85 -9.97 20.39
CA ALA A 252 -7.78 -11.43 20.39
C ALA A 252 -7.94 -12.05 21.79
N ILE A 253 -7.80 -11.26 22.86
CA ILE A 253 -7.88 -11.73 24.26
C ILE A 253 -9.22 -11.35 24.91
N ASP A 254 -9.86 -10.25 24.45
CA ASP A 254 -11.18 -9.78 24.89
C ASP A 254 -12.30 -10.46 24.10
#